data_70f33449bfe34ec8a0af979d97a1fd4b
#
_entry.id   70f33449bfe34ec8a0af979d97a1fd4b
#
_cell.length_a   1.000
_cell.length_b   1.000
_cell.length_c   1.000
_cell.angle_alpha   90.00
_cell.angle_beta   90.00
_cell.angle_gamma   90.00
#
_symmetry.space_group_name_H-M   'P 1'
#
loop_
_entity.id
_entity.type
_entity.pdbx_description
1 polymer ?
#
loop_
_entity_poly.entity_id
_entity_poly.type
_entity_poly.pdbx_seq_one_letter_code
_entity_poly.pdbx_strand_id
1 'polypeptide(L)'
;MNELENYISLLRIQRHDFMNDLQVIYGYLQIEKPQGALQYIDKLSKQNQIIGEIYKLQDNEFSLCLENNIKRLWANEVKVEVDIEISNFKKKIFENSYKKKSDFVNTIFMELENTNQNLVYIYIFQDDLGESLLVTNNEDMNDEISWMDEWQQIDIQIDDFKIYKCGFDNNIAYRLIF
;
A
#
# COMPACT_ATOMS: atom_id res chain seq x y z
N MET A 1 2.03 28.33 -2.66
CA MET A 1 2.12 27.98 -1.23
C MET A 1 3.57 27.73 -0.94
N ASN A 2 4.14 28.31 0.13
CA ASN A 2 5.56 28.19 0.47
C ASN A 2 5.81 26.75 0.99
N GLU A 3 6.98 26.19 0.72
CA GLU A 3 7.40 24.84 1.17
C GLU A 3 7.23 24.67 2.69
N LEU A 4 7.55 25.72 3.46
CA LEU A 4 7.37 25.75 4.91
C LEU A 4 5.90 25.68 5.32
N GLU A 5 5.00 26.35 4.60
CA GLU A 5 3.56 26.31 4.88
C GLU A 5 2.98 24.91 4.63
N ASN A 6 3.44 24.24 3.56
CA ASN A 6 3.06 22.85 3.27
C ASN A 6 3.54 21.92 4.39
N TYR A 7 4.80 22.06 4.81
CA TYR A 7 5.37 21.25 5.89
C TYR A 7 4.61 21.46 7.22
N ILE A 8 4.33 22.70 7.58
CA ILE A 8 3.54 23.02 8.79
C ILE A 8 2.13 22.42 8.70
N SER A 9 1.50 22.46 7.53
CA SER A 9 0.17 21.88 7.32
C SER A 9 0.19 20.37 7.51
N LEU A 10 1.19 19.67 6.97
CA LEU A 10 1.37 18.22 7.16
C LEU A 10 1.58 17.85 8.64
N LEU A 11 2.41 18.61 9.36
CA LEU A 11 2.61 18.40 10.80
C LEU A 11 1.33 18.63 11.61
N ARG A 12 0.49 19.58 11.21
CA ARG A 12 -0.81 19.82 11.86
C ARG A 12 -1.76 18.65 11.66
N ILE A 13 -1.83 18.11 10.43
CA ILE A 13 -2.65 16.94 10.11
C ILE A 13 -2.16 15.74 10.94
N GLN A 14 -0.87 15.45 10.91
CA GLN A 14 -0.30 14.33 11.67
C GLN A 14 -0.58 14.43 13.17
N ARG A 15 -0.43 15.63 13.74
CA ARG A 15 -0.76 15.83 15.16
C ARG A 15 -2.24 15.67 15.45
N HIS A 16 -3.12 16.14 14.55
CA HIS A 16 -4.56 15.97 14.69
C HIS A 16 -4.93 14.49 14.70
N ASP A 17 -4.39 13.71 13.78
CA ASP A 17 -4.66 12.27 13.67
C ASP A 17 -4.17 11.53 14.92
N PHE A 18 -2.95 11.84 15.40
CA PHE A 18 -2.44 11.29 16.65
C PHE A 18 -3.34 11.63 17.86
N MET A 19 -3.86 12.85 17.93
CA MET A 19 -4.78 13.24 19.01
C MET A 19 -6.12 12.51 18.92
N ASN A 20 -6.62 12.25 17.71
CA ASN A 20 -7.82 11.46 17.50
C ASN A 20 -7.63 10.03 17.98
N ASP A 21 -6.50 9.40 17.65
CA ASP A 21 -6.17 8.06 18.12
C ASP A 21 -6.13 7.98 19.65
N LEU A 22 -5.50 8.95 20.31
CA LEU A 22 -5.50 9.05 21.77
C LEU A 22 -6.91 9.21 22.35
N GLN A 23 -7.76 10.00 21.70
CA GLN A 23 -9.16 10.21 22.13
C GLN A 23 -9.98 8.91 22.04
N VAL A 24 -9.76 8.11 20.97
CA VAL A 24 -10.43 6.80 20.83
C VAL A 24 -10.00 5.86 21.96
N ILE A 25 -8.69 5.75 22.22
CA ILE A 25 -8.17 4.94 23.32
C ILE A 25 -8.75 5.38 24.67
N TYR A 26 -8.71 6.68 24.92
CA TYR A 26 -9.24 7.26 26.14
C TYR A 26 -10.76 7.01 26.29
N GLY A 27 -11.52 7.13 25.20
CA GLY A 27 -12.95 6.83 25.16
C GLY A 27 -13.26 5.40 25.57
N TYR A 28 -12.51 4.41 25.06
CA TYR A 28 -12.66 3.02 25.48
C TYR A 28 -12.41 2.84 26.98
N LEU A 29 -11.39 3.50 27.53
CA LEU A 29 -11.08 3.42 28.95
C LEU A 29 -12.18 4.08 29.81
N GLN A 30 -12.73 5.21 29.37
CA GLN A 30 -13.82 5.89 30.10
C GLN A 30 -15.10 5.05 30.21
N ILE A 31 -15.38 4.24 29.20
CA ILE A 31 -16.56 3.35 29.20
C ILE A 31 -16.23 1.95 29.75
N GLU A 32 -15.12 1.83 30.48
CA GLU A 32 -14.65 0.59 31.14
C GLU A 32 -14.48 -0.60 30.17
N LYS A 33 -14.05 -0.33 28.92
CA LYS A 33 -13.73 -1.34 27.90
C LYS A 33 -12.23 -1.41 27.58
N PRO A 34 -11.37 -1.80 28.52
CA PRO A 34 -9.91 -1.81 28.32
C PRO A 34 -9.47 -2.74 27.18
N GLN A 35 -10.20 -3.83 26.92
CA GLN A 35 -9.92 -4.73 25.80
C GLN A 35 -10.10 -4.03 24.45
N GLY A 36 -11.10 -3.15 24.31
CA GLY A 36 -11.26 -2.33 23.10
C GLY A 36 -10.10 -1.37 22.90
N ALA A 37 -9.60 -0.76 23.99
CA ALA A 37 -8.41 0.10 23.91
C ALA A 37 -7.17 -0.69 23.46
N LEU A 38 -6.94 -1.90 24.01
CA LEU A 38 -5.84 -2.76 23.60
C LEU A 38 -5.92 -3.17 22.12
N GLN A 39 -7.09 -3.59 21.65
CA GLN A 39 -7.31 -3.94 20.24
C GLN A 39 -7.04 -2.75 19.32
N TYR A 40 -7.43 -1.55 19.72
CA TYR A 40 -7.16 -0.35 18.94
C TYR A 40 -5.67 0.00 18.88
N ILE A 41 -4.96 -0.12 20.01
CA ILE A 41 -3.50 0.05 20.08
C ILE A 41 -2.79 -0.98 19.20
N ASP A 42 -3.18 -2.25 19.23
CA ASP A 42 -2.62 -3.30 18.38
C ASP A 42 -2.82 -3.00 16.90
N LYS A 43 -4.02 -2.51 16.52
CA LYS A 43 -4.30 -2.05 15.16
C LYS A 43 -3.34 -0.96 14.74
N LEU A 44 -3.21 0.11 15.53
CA LEU A 44 -2.32 1.24 15.23
C LEU A 44 -0.86 0.80 15.13
N SER A 45 -0.42 -0.08 16.04
CA SER A 45 0.94 -0.63 16.05
C SER A 45 1.24 -1.38 14.75
N LYS A 46 0.34 -2.27 14.30
CA LYS A 46 0.48 -3.01 13.04
C LYS A 46 0.50 -2.07 11.83
N GLN A 47 -0.38 -1.08 11.80
CA GLN A 47 -0.41 -0.08 10.72
C GLN A 47 0.91 0.69 10.62
N ASN A 48 1.43 1.16 11.76
CA ASN A 48 2.72 1.87 11.79
C ASN A 48 3.89 0.96 11.41
N GLN A 49 3.85 -0.31 11.78
CA GLN A 49 4.87 -1.29 11.39
C GLN A 49 4.89 -1.47 9.87
N ILE A 50 3.74 -1.67 9.23
CA ILE A 50 3.62 -1.81 7.77
C ILE A 50 4.23 -0.59 7.07
N ILE A 51 3.85 0.61 7.48
CA ILE A 51 4.39 1.84 6.88
C ILE A 51 5.92 1.93 7.10
N GLY A 52 6.39 1.57 8.30
CA GLY A 52 7.82 1.53 8.62
C GLY A 52 8.62 0.58 7.70
N GLU A 53 8.08 -0.61 7.40
CA GLU A 53 8.72 -1.56 6.48
C GLU A 53 8.79 -1.01 5.04
N ILE A 54 7.72 -0.35 4.57
CA ILE A 54 7.69 0.27 3.24
C ILE A 54 8.79 1.34 3.10
N TYR A 55 9.01 2.17 4.11
CA TYR A 55 10.06 3.19 4.06
C TYR A 55 11.50 2.65 4.13
N LYS A 56 11.69 1.39 4.58
CA LYS A 56 13.00 0.74 4.51
C LYS A 56 13.44 0.41 3.09
N LEU A 57 12.53 0.41 2.11
CA LEU A 57 12.83 0.18 0.70
C LEU A 57 13.69 1.28 0.06
N GLN A 58 13.91 2.41 0.76
CA GLN A 58 14.78 3.52 0.38
C GLN A 58 14.37 4.28 -0.90
N ASP A 59 13.16 4.11 -1.37
CA ASP A 59 12.53 4.95 -2.38
C ASP A 59 11.37 5.73 -1.74
N ASN A 60 11.65 6.97 -1.32
CA ASN A 60 10.69 7.79 -0.59
C ASN A 60 9.44 8.13 -1.41
N GLU A 61 9.57 8.30 -2.71
CA GLU A 61 8.46 8.65 -3.59
C GLU A 61 7.53 7.44 -3.80
N PHE A 62 8.11 6.26 -4.00
CA PHE A 62 7.37 5.00 -4.03
C PHE A 62 6.67 4.73 -2.70
N SER A 63 7.42 4.86 -1.58
CA SER A 63 6.88 4.64 -0.24
C SER A 63 5.73 5.57 0.08
N LEU A 64 5.83 6.85 -0.27
CA LEU A 64 4.75 7.81 -0.09
C LEU A 64 3.51 7.46 -0.94
N CYS A 65 3.72 7.01 -2.17
CA CYS A 65 2.63 6.56 -3.04
C CYS A 65 1.89 5.37 -2.43
N LEU A 66 2.61 4.36 -1.93
CA LEU A 66 2.00 3.20 -1.27
C LEU A 66 1.30 3.59 0.04
N GLU A 67 1.96 4.38 0.90
CA GLU A 67 1.37 4.84 2.16
C GLU A 67 0.01 5.52 1.93
N ASN A 68 -0.08 6.41 0.95
CA ASN A 68 -1.31 7.13 0.64
C ASN A 68 -2.44 6.18 0.21
N ASN A 69 -2.12 5.18 -0.63
CA ASN A 69 -3.09 4.18 -1.06
C ASN A 69 -3.52 3.27 0.10
N ILE A 70 -2.59 2.80 0.90
CA ILE A 70 -2.86 1.95 2.07
C ILE A 70 -3.73 2.68 3.09
N LYS A 71 -3.41 3.94 3.41
CA LYS A 71 -4.22 4.75 4.32
C LYS A 71 -5.64 4.97 3.81
N ARG A 72 -5.82 5.16 2.48
CA ARG A 72 -7.13 5.26 1.87
C ARG A 72 -7.92 3.95 2.03
N LEU A 73 -7.30 2.80 1.79
CA LEU A 73 -7.93 1.49 1.99
C LEU A 73 -8.35 1.29 3.45
N TRP A 74 -7.49 1.60 4.42
CA TRP A 74 -7.83 1.52 5.84
C TRP A 74 -8.99 2.45 6.23
N ALA A 75 -9.06 3.66 5.65
CA ALA A 75 -10.16 4.60 5.88
C ALA A 75 -11.51 4.06 5.35
N ASN A 76 -11.47 3.20 4.32
CA ASN A 76 -12.63 2.52 3.75
C ASN A 76 -12.83 1.10 4.30
N GLU A 77 -12.22 0.81 5.46
CA GLU A 77 -12.35 -0.46 6.20
C GLU A 77 -11.87 -1.69 5.40
N VAL A 78 -11.07 -1.50 4.35
CA VAL A 78 -10.45 -2.58 3.60
C VAL A 78 -9.25 -3.11 4.38
N LYS A 79 -9.19 -4.44 4.56
CA LYS A 79 -8.03 -5.12 5.15
C LYS A 79 -6.85 -5.01 4.18
N VAL A 80 -5.70 -4.63 4.69
CA VAL A 80 -4.46 -4.59 3.90
C VAL A 80 -3.45 -5.52 4.54
N GLU A 81 -2.90 -6.42 3.74
CA GLU A 81 -1.77 -7.26 4.09
C GLU A 81 -0.58 -6.90 3.23
N VAL A 82 0.59 -6.84 3.82
CA VAL A 82 1.83 -6.45 3.14
C VAL A 82 2.91 -7.44 3.48
N ASP A 83 3.52 -7.99 2.44
CA ASP A 83 4.70 -8.83 2.54
C ASP A 83 5.85 -8.22 1.73
N ILE A 84 7.04 -8.17 2.31
CA ILE A 84 8.23 -7.54 1.71
C ILE A 84 9.41 -8.47 1.90
N GLU A 85 9.89 -9.07 0.82
CA GLU A 85 11.03 -9.99 0.85
C GLU A 85 12.38 -9.31 0.56
N ILE A 86 12.35 -8.10 -0.02
CA ILE A 86 13.58 -7.37 -0.31
C ILE A 86 13.89 -6.36 0.81
N SER A 87 15.16 -6.13 1.06
CA SER A 87 15.59 -5.14 2.07
C SER A 87 15.51 -3.71 1.58
N ASN A 88 15.74 -3.48 0.29
CA ASN A 88 15.65 -2.19 -0.39
C ASN A 88 15.71 -2.40 -1.91
N PHE A 89 15.23 -1.42 -2.67
CA PHE A 89 15.37 -1.41 -4.12
C PHE A 89 16.81 -1.11 -4.55
N LYS A 90 17.25 -1.71 -5.66
CA LYS A 90 18.58 -1.48 -6.26
C LYS A 90 18.71 -0.11 -6.92
N LYS A 91 17.57 0.43 -7.38
CA LYS A 91 17.47 1.77 -7.98
C LYS A 91 16.21 2.46 -7.45
N LYS A 92 16.19 3.78 -7.52
CA LYS A 92 14.97 4.53 -7.21
C LYS A 92 13.97 4.36 -8.35
N ILE A 93 12.85 3.76 -8.04
CA ILE A 93 11.85 3.36 -9.02
C ILE A 93 11.03 4.56 -9.49
N PHE A 94 10.73 5.50 -8.59
CA PHE A 94 9.85 6.64 -8.85
C PHE A 94 10.59 7.95 -9.17
N GLU A 95 11.93 8.01 -9.08
CA GLU A 95 12.73 9.22 -9.25
C GLU A 95 12.41 9.99 -10.55
N ASN A 96 12.12 9.28 -11.64
CA ASN A 96 11.67 9.89 -12.89
C ASN A 96 10.17 9.66 -13.08
N SER A 97 9.46 10.71 -13.55
CA SER A 97 8.04 10.60 -13.89
C SER A 97 7.13 10.25 -12.70
N TYR A 98 7.47 10.67 -11.47
CA TYR A 98 6.71 10.39 -10.24
C TYR A 98 5.20 10.48 -10.43
N LYS A 99 4.71 11.61 -10.98
CA LYS A 99 3.27 11.83 -11.14
C LYS A 99 2.61 10.74 -12.00
N LYS A 100 3.23 10.38 -13.13
CA LYS A 100 2.69 9.36 -14.04
C LYS A 100 2.66 7.97 -13.39
N LYS A 101 3.75 7.60 -12.69
CA LYS A 101 3.87 6.33 -11.97
C LYS A 101 2.87 6.26 -10.80
N SER A 102 2.80 7.32 -10.01
CA SER A 102 1.86 7.44 -8.90
C SER A 102 0.40 7.40 -9.35
N ASP A 103 0.03 8.14 -10.41
CA ASP A 103 -1.33 8.14 -10.95
C ASP A 103 -1.72 6.72 -11.43
N PHE A 104 -0.79 6.00 -12.03
CA PHE A 104 -1.03 4.63 -12.47
C PHE A 104 -1.22 3.67 -11.28
N VAL A 105 -0.32 3.70 -10.29
CA VAL A 105 -0.46 2.89 -9.07
C VAL A 105 -1.77 3.22 -8.36
N ASN A 106 -2.13 4.49 -8.25
CA ASN A 106 -3.41 4.92 -7.68
C ASN A 106 -4.61 4.29 -8.42
N THR A 107 -4.55 4.20 -9.76
CA THR A 107 -5.61 3.58 -10.56
C THR A 107 -5.76 2.09 -10.24
N ILE A 108 -4.65 1.36 -10.08
CA ILE A 108 -4.66 -0.05 -9.66
C ILE A 108 -5.37 -0.20 -8.32
N PHE A 109 -4.97 0.58 -7.32
CA PHE A 109 -5.57 0.50 -5.99
C PHE A 109 -7.05 0.88 -5.97
N MET A 110 -7.45 1.86 -6.80
CA MET A 110 -8.87 2.22 -6.95
C MET A 110 -9.69 1.10 -7.60
N GLU A 111 -9.13 0.39 -8.56
CA GLU A 111 -9.80 -0.77 -9.18
C GLU A 111 -9.99 -1.89 -8.16
N LEU A 112 -8.95 -2.21 -7.38
CA LEU A 112 -9.03 -3.24 -6.34
C LEU A 112 -10.01 -2.88 -5.22
N GLU A 113 -10.06 -1.62 -4.81
CA GLU A 113 -11.00 -1.12 -3.81
C GLU A 113 -12.47 -1.26 -4.24
N ASN A 114 -12.74 -1.14 -5.55
CA ASN A 114 -14.09 -1.30 -6.11
C ASN A 114 -14.52 -2.77 -6.30
N THR A 115 -13.66 -3.73 -5.98
CA THR A 115 -14.06 -5.14 -5.96
C THR A 115 -14.89 -5.43 -4.71
N ASN A 116 -15.73 -6.48 -4.77
CA ASN A 116 -16.52 -6.90 -3.60
C ASN A 116 -15.68 -7.59 -2.50
N GLN A 117 -14.36 -7.58 -2.63
CA GLN A 117 -13.43 -8.16 -1.69
C GLN A 117 -12.96 -7.10 -0.68
N ASN A 118 -13.00 -7.44 0.61
CA ASN A 118 -12.56 -6.53 1.68
C ASN A 118 -11.07 -6.70 2.02
N LEU A 119 -10.27 -7.22 1.08
CA LEU A 119 -8.84 -7.46 1.24
C LEU A 119 -8.07 -6.89 0.05
N VAL A 120 -6.96 -6.22 0.32
CA VAL A 120 -5.89 -5.95 -0.64
C VAL A 120 -4.60 -6.51 -0.08
N TYR A 121 -3.97 -7.37 -0.85
CA TYR A 121 -2.65 -7.93 -0.55
C TYR A 121 -1.59 -7.25 -1.42
N ILE A 122 -0.50 -6.87 -0.81
CA ILE A 122 0.64 -6.18 -1.42
C ILE A 122 1.88 -7.03 -1.17
N TYR A 123 2.56 -7.43 -2.24
CA TYR A 123 3.78 -8.21 -2.16
C TYR A 123 4.90 -7.55 -2.92
N ILE A 124 6.02 -7.31 -2.25
CA ILE A 124 7.21 -6.68 -2.82
C ILE A 124 8.36 -7.66 -2.74
N PHE A 125 8.84 -8.08 -3.88
CA PHE A 125 9.80 -9.18 -4.00
C PHE A 125 10.75 -8.99 -5.17
N GLN A 126 11.72 -9.91 -5.30
CA GLN A 126 12.60 -10.00 -6.44
C GLN A 126 12.68 -11.44 -6.92
N ASP A 127 12.57 -11.65 -8.24
CA ASP A 127 12.79 -12.90 -8.92
C ASP A 127 13.68 -12.74 -10.16
N ASP A 128 13.68 -13.72 -11.05
CA ASP A 128 14.47 -13.72 -12.29
C ASP A 128 14.03 -12.62 -13.28
N LEU A 129 12.78 -12.10 -13.16
CA LEU A 129 12.26 -11.04 -14.01
C LEU A 129 12.64 -9.65 -13.51
N GLY A 130 12.93 -9.49 -12.21
CA GLY A 130 13.33 -8.24 -11.59
C GLY A 130 12.64 -7.97 -10.26
N GLU A 131 12.88 -6.77 -9.72
CA GLU A 131 12.18 -6.28 -8.54
C GLU A 131 10.73 -5.99 -8.93
N SER A 132 9.79 -6.42 -8.11
CA SER A 132 8.37 -6.42 -8.46
C SER A 132 7.48 -5.94 -7.31
N LEU A 133 6.40 -5.27 -7.68
CA LEU A 133 5.25 -5.01 -6.84
C LEU A 133 4.07 -5.83 -7.38
N LEU A 134 3.55 -6.74 -6.58
CA LEU A 134 2.29 -7.44 -6.81
C LEU A 134 1.21 -6.83 -5.92
N VAL A 135 0.06 -6.51 -6.49
CA VAL A 135 -1.11 -6.03 -5.74
C VAL A 135 -2.33 -6.82 -6.20
N THR A 136 -3.05 -7.40 -5.25
CA THR A 136 -4.22 -8.26 -5.56
C THR A 136 -5.30 -8.14 -4.49
N ASN A 137 -6.53 -8.49 -4.84
CA ASN A 137 -7.65 -8.62 -3.91
C ASN A 137 -7.86 -10.05 -3.38
N ASN A 138 -6.93 -10.97 -3.65
CA ASN A 138 -6.97 -12.36 -3.17
C ASN A 138 -5.59 -12.82 -2.74
N GLU A 139 -5.50 -13.34 -1.53
CA GLU A 139 -4.28 -13.89 -0.92
C GLU A 139 -3.74 -15.11 -1.70
N ASP A 140 -4.61 -15.94 -2.23
CA ASP A 140 -4.23 -17.13 -2.99
C ASP A 140 -3.53 -16.82 -4.33
N MET A 141 -3.59 -15.56 -4.79
CA MET A 141 -2.90 -15.10 -6.00
C MET A 141 -1.40 -14.83 -5.81
N ASN A 142 -0.84 -15.15 -4.65
CA ASN A 142 0.58 -15.01 -4.38
C ASN A 142 1.42 -16.15 -4.99
N ASP A 143 0.82 -17.27 -5.27
CA ASP A 143 1.51 -18.38 -5.92
C ASP A 143 1.65 -18.11 -7.43
N GLU A 144 2.71 -17.39 -7.79
CA GLU A 144 3.01 -16.99 -9.16
C GLU A 144 3.07 -18.15 -10.15
N ILE A 145 3.47 -19.33 -9.68
CA ILE A 145 3.64 -20.53 -10.52
C ILE A 145 2.29 -20.95 -11.09
N SER A 146 1.21 -20.81 -10.30
CA SER A 146 -0.14 -21.21 -10.69
C SER A 146 -0.81 -20.25 -11.69
N TRP A 147 -0.29 -19.01 -11.83
CA TRP A 147 -0.96 -17.93 -12.57
C TRP A 147 -0.18 -17.44 -13.79
N MET A 148 1.05 -17.89 -14.02
CA MET A 148 1.92 -17.39 -15.09
C MET A 148 1.31 -17.48 -16.49
N ASP A 149 0.47 -18.47 -16.75
CA ASP A 149 -0.18 -18.66 -18.06
C ASP A 149 -1.37 -17.71 -18.31
N GLU A 150 -1.87 -17.06 -17.24
CA GLU A 150 -3.05 -16.18 -17.30
C GLU A 150 -2.67 -14.69 -17.25
N TRP A 151 -1.41 -14.37 -17.03
CA TRP A 151 -0.93 -12.99 -16.98
C TRP A 151 -0.92 -12.35 -18.38
N GLN A 152 -1.64 -11.24 -18.52
CA GLN A 152 -1.66 -10.44 -19.72
C GLN A 152 -0.80 -9.19 -19.53
N GLN A 153 0.18 -9.00 -20.41
CA GLN A 153 0.96 -7.77 -20.41
C GLN A 153 0.08 -6.62 -20.88
N ILE A 154 0.10 -5.53 -20.10
CA ILE A 154 -0.57 -4.29 -20.46
C ILE A 154 0.44 -3.40 -21.14
N ASP A 155 0.16 -3.00 -22.39
CA ASP A 155 1.01 -2.07 -23.16
C ASP A 155 0.75 -0.62 -22.74
N ILE A 156 1.20 -0.29 -21.53
CA ILE A 156 1.22 1.10 -21.05
C ILE A 156 2.68 1.52 -20.99
N GLN A 157 3.02 2.54 -21.77
CA GLN A 157 4.37 3.11 -21.75
C GLN A 157 4.57 3.98 -20.48
N ILE A 158 5.02 3.36 -19.42
CA ILE A 158 5.47 4.03 -18.21
C ILE A 158 6.95 3.72 -18.04
N ASP A 159 7.78 4.52 -18.69
CA ASP A 159 9.25 4.43 -18.66
C ASP A 159 9.75 2.96 -18.73
N ASP A 160 10.41 2.47 -17.67
CA ASP A 160 10.99 1.12 -17.61
C ASP A 160 10.04 0.07 -17.02
N PHE A 161 8.78 0.39 -16.73
CA PHE A 161 7.87 -0.57 -16.10
C PHE A 161 7.30 -1.58 -17.08
N LYS A 162 7.37 -2.86 -16.72
CA LYS A 162 6.56 -3.89 -17.35
C LYS A 162 5.38 -4.19 -16.44
N ILE A 163 4.18 -4.13 -17.00
CA ILE A 163 2.94 -4.25 -16.24
C ILE A 163 2.17 -5.45 -16.74
N TYR A 164 1.78 -6.29 -15.81
CA TYR A 164 0.96 -7.46 -16.07
C TYR A 164 -0.31 -7.39 -15.24
N LYS A 165 -1.41 -7.86 -15.82
CA LYS A 165 -2.71 -8.00 -15.16
C LYS A 165 -3.18 -9.44 -15.32
N CYS A 166 -3.76 -9.99 -14.26
CA CYS A 166 -4.48 -11.25 -14.27
C CYS A 166 -5.85 -11.04 -13.65
N GLY A 167 -6.86 -11.68 -14.20
CA GLY A 167 -8.22 -11.63 -13.66
C GLY A 167 -8.86 -13.01 -13.74
N PHE A 168 -9.38 -13.53 -12.62
CA PHE A 168 -10.06 -14.80 -12.53
C PHE A 168 -11.13 -14.77 -11.44
N ASP A 169 -12.35 -15.18 -11.76
CA ASP A 169 -13.48 -15.31 -10.81
C ASP A 169 -13.68 -14.12 -9.86
N ASN A 170 -13.69 -12.89 -10.39
CA ASN A 170 -13.75 -11.62 -9.65
C ASN A 170 -12.48 -11.28 -8.84
N ASN A 171 -11.42 -12.06 -8.93
CA ASN A 171 -10.13 -11.70 -8.40
C ASN A 171 -9.31 -10.98 -9.46
N ILE A 172 -8.55 -9.99 -9.03
CA ILE A 172 -7.70 -9.18 -9.90
C ILE A 172 -6.32 -9.08 -9.26
N ALA A 173 -5.30 -9.29 -10.05
CA ALA A 173 -3.92 -9.05 -9.65
C ALA A 173 -3.21 -8.18 -10.67
N TYR A 174 -2.35 -7.30 -10.17
CA TYR A 174 -1.41 -6.51 -10.95
C TYR A 174 0.01 -6.82 -10.50
N ARG A 175 0.88 -7.05 -11.46
CA ARG A 175 2.31 -7.13 -11.22
C ARG A 175 3.03 -6.03 -12.00
N LEU A 176 3.78 -5.22 -11.30
CA LEU A 176 4.66 -4.20 -11.84
C LEU A 176 6.11 -4.68 -11.66
N ILE A 177 6.86 -4.81 -12.75
CA ILE A 177 8.28 -5.16 -12.74
C ILE A 177 9.07 -3.91 -13.07
N PHE A 178 10.10 -3.63 -12.28
CA PHE A 178 10.88 -2.40 -12.29
C PHE A 178 12.26 -2.56 -12.94
#